data_30a7daa6b64f916a8e31db292d37c786
#
_entry.id   30a7daa6b64f916a8e31db292d37c786
#
_cell.length_a   1.000
_cell.length_b   1.000
_cell.length_c   1.000
_cell.angle_alpha   90.00
_cell.angle_beta   90.00
_cell.angle_gamma   90.00
#
_symmetry.space_group_name_H-M   'P 1'
#
loop_
_entity.id
_entity.type
_entity.pdbx_description
1 polymer ?
#
loop_
_entity_poly.entity_id
_entity_poly.type
_entity_poly.pdbx_seq_one_letter_code
_entity_poly.pdbx_strand_id
1 'polypeptide(L)'
;MQLSPIDALVHVMVMTAVSDKDVTDSEMDRFAALIGRWPVFEGFDLARLPEVAGACVQTVNMAGLDALLGQIAETLEPRLQETAYAIAVEIATVDLRVNQEELRMLEMIRDAFSIDRLTTAAIETSARIRHRRL
;
A
#
# COMPACT_ATOMS: atom_id res chain seq x y z
N MET A 1 -15.08 4.98 -13.02
CA MET A 1 -14.82 5.88 -11.88
C MET A 1 -13.32 6.04 -11.69
N GLN A 2 -12.86 7.27 -11.71
CA GLN A 2 -11.44 7.51 -11.55
C GLN A 2 -11.04 7.53 -10.08
N LEU A 3 -9.94 6.84 -9.80
CA LEU A 3 -9.37 6.79 -8.47
C LEU A 3 -8.58 8.08 -8.21
N SER A 4 -8.82 8.73 -7.06
CA SER A 4 -8.02 9.89 -6.69
C SER A 4 -6.63 9.44 -6.22
N PRO A 5 -5.61 10.32 -6.29
CA PRO A 5 -4.28 9.93 -5.81
C PRO A 5 -4.26 9.46 -4.36
N ILE A 6 -4.97 10.16 -3.46
CA ILE A 6 -4.99 9.78 -2.05
C ILE A 6 -5.69 8.43 -1.84
N ASP A 7 -6.79 8.20 -2.56
CA ASP A 7 -7.49 6.92 -2.48
C ASP A 7 -6.63 5.80 -3.08
N ALA A 8 -5.84 6.09 -4.13
CA ALA A 8 -4.91 5.12 -4.70
C ALA A 8 -3.85 4.70 -3.67
N LEU A 9 -3.34 5.64 -2.88
CA LEU A 9 -2.39 5.32 -1.81
C LEU A 9 -3.02 4.43 -0.74
N VAL A 10 -4.28 4.68 -0.38
CA VAL A 10 -5.00 3.82 0.55
C VAL A 10 -5.19 2.43 -0.05
N HIS A 11 -5.48 2.34 -1.36
CA HIS A 11 -5.59 1.05 -2.03
C HIS A 11 -4.29 0.24 -1.95
N VAL A 12 -3.14 0.90 -2.14
CA VAL A 12 -1.84 0.22 -2.02
C VAL A 12 -1.68 -0.37 -0.62
N MET A 13 -2.06 0.37 0.41
CA MET A 13 -2.02 -0.07 1.80
C MET A 13 -2.85 -1.33 2.01
N VAL A 14 -4.10 -1.26 1.56
CA VAL A 14 -5.07 -2.33 1.76
C VAL A 14 -4.62 -3.59 1.01
N MET A 15 -4.27 -3.47 -0.26
CA MET A 15 -3.90 -4.64 -1.05
C MET A 15 -2.60 -5.30 -0.58
N THR A 16 -1.72 -4.56 0.07
CA THR A 16 -0.48 -5.14 0.62
C THR A 16 -0.76 -5.95 1.89
N ALA A 17 -1.65 -5.47 2.74
CA ALA A 17 -1.94 -6.11 4.03
C ALA A 17 -2.89 -7.27 3.92
N VAL A 18 -3.82 -7.23 2.97
CA VAL A 18 -4.93 -8.17 2.91
C VAL A 18 -4.62 -9.30 1.94
N SER A 19 -4.36 -10.48 2.49
CA SER A 19 -4.20 -11.70 1.71
C SER A 19 -5.55 -12.42 1.53
N ASP A 20 -6.54 -12.06 2.37
CA ASP A 20 -7.89 -12.61 2.35
C ASP A 20 -8.90 -11.60 1.82
N LYS A 21 -10.14 -12.05 1.65
CA LYS A 21 -11.21 -11.22 1.09
C LYS A 21 -11.70 -10.13 2.04
N ASP A 22 -11.36 -10.21 3.32
CA ASP A 22 -11.88 -9.30 4.34
C ASP A 22 -10.77 -8.55 5.04
N VAL A 23 -11.03 -7.29 5.36
CA VAL A 23 -10.13 -6.46 6.15
C VAL A 23 -10.54 -6.59 7.61
N THR A 24 -9.61 -7.00 8.46
CA THR A 24 -9.88 -7.15 9.89
C THR A 24 -9.85 -5.79 10.59
N ASP A 25 -10.47 -5.73 11.79
CA ASP A 25 -10.46 -4.52 12.61
C ASP A 25 -9.02 -4.13 12.98
N SER A 26 -8.18 -5.11 13.28
CA SER A 26 -6.76 -4.89 13.59
C SER A 26 -6.03 -4.24 12.40
N GLU A 27 -6.29 -4.70 11.20
CA GLU A 27 -5.71 -4.12 9.99
C GLU A 27 -6.21 -2.69 9.77
N MET A 28 -7.50 -2.45 9.99
CA MET A 28 -8.07 -1.11 9.87
C MET A 28 -7.43 -0.13 10.85
N ASP A 29 -7.17 -0.57 12.08
CA ASP A 29 -6.50 0.25 13.09
C ASP A 29 -5.08 0.61 12.65
N ARG A 30 -4.36 -0.33 12.05
CA ARG A 30 -3.01 -0.10 11.54
C ARG A 30 -3.03 0.92 10.39
N PHE A 31 -3.98 0.79 9.48
CA PHE A 31 -4.11 1.73 8.36
C PHE A 31 -4.41 3.14 8.90
N ALA A 32 -5.34 3.25 9.84
CA ALA A 32 -5.69 4.54 10.43
C ALA A 32 -4.48 5.20 11.12
N ALA A 33 -3.69 4.41 11.84
CA ALA A 33 -2.50 4.92 12.52
C ALA A 33 -1.46 5.43 11.52
N LEU A 34 -1.25 4.72 10.42
CA LEU A 34 -0.30 5.14 9.40
C LEU A 34 -0.80 6.40 8.68
N ILE A 35 -2.07 6.44 8.32
CA ILE A 35 -2.69 7.61 7.67
C ILE A 35 -2.51 8.85 8.54
N GLY A 36 -2.66 8.70 9.86
CA GLY A 36 -2.51 9.82 10.79
C GLY A 36 -1.10 10.35 10.92
N ARG A 37 -0.08 9.60 10.51
CA ARG A 37 1.32 9.98 10.69
C ARG A 37 2.01 10.46 9.42
N TRP A 38 1.60 9.98 8.26
CA TRP A 38 2.29 10.31 7.00
C TRP A 38 1.69 11.56 6.37
N PRO A 39 2.50 12.58 6.10
CA PRO A 39 2.00 13.85 5.55
C PRO A 39 1.23 13.73 4.25
N VAL A 40 1.50 12.71 3.44
CA VAL A 40 0.83 12.52 2.15
C VAL A 40 -0.69 12.31 2.34
N PHE A 41 -1.11 11.86 3.51
CA PHE A 41 -2.52 11.64 3.81
C PHE A 41 -3.20 12.84 4.48
N GLU A 42 -2.51 13.97 4.59
CA GLU A 42 -3.10 15.17 5.18
C GLU A 42 -4.40 15.53 4.46
N GLY A 43 -5.46 15.73 5.22
CA GLY A 43 -6.77 16.04 4.66
C GLY A 43 -7.64 14.83 4.35
N PHE A 44 -7.11 13.62 4.49
CA PHE A 44 -7.93 12.43 4.28
C PHE A 44 -8.90 12.25 5.46
N ASP A 45 -10.18 12.09 5.14
CA ASP A 45 -11.21 11.84 6.16
C ASP A 45 -11.18 10.36 6.56
N LEU A 46 -10.74 10.08 7.79
CA LEU A 46 -10.64 8.71 8.29
C LEU A 46 -11.98 7.98 8.30
N ALA A 47 -13.09 8.72 8.37
CA ALA A 47 -14.42 8.10 8.30
C ALA A 47 -14.67 7.41 6.95
N ARG A 48 -13.92 7.78 5.90
CA ARG A 48 -14.01 7.17 4.59
C ARG A 48 -13.20 5.87 4.46
N LEU A 49 -12.34 5.57 5.43
CA LEU A 49 -11.43 4.44 5.31
C LEU A 49 -12.14 3.10 5.06
N PRO A 50 -13.21 2.74 5.81
CA PRO A 50 -13.90 1.49 5.53
C PRO A 50 -14.48 1.42 4.11
N GLU A 51 -15.01 2.52 3.60
CA GLU A 51 -15.56 2.61 2.26
C GLU A 51 -14.46 2.39 1.21
N VAL A 52 -13.33 3.06 1.36
CA VAL A 52 -12.23 2.96 0.40
C VAL A 52 -11.61 1.56 0.44
N ALA A 53 -11.44 1.00 1.64
CA ALA A 53 -10.92 -0.36 1.79
C ALA A 53 -11.86 -1.39 1.15
N GLY A 54 -13.17 -1.23 1.35
CA GLY A 54 -14.16 -2.10 0.73
C GLY A 54 -14.15 -2.01 -0.79
N ALA A 55 -14.00 -0.80 -1.32
CA ALA A 55 -13.91 -0.59 -2.76
C ALA A 55 -12.68 -1.27 -3.35
N CYS A 56 -11.56 -1.24 -2.62
CA CYS A 56 -10.32 -1.91 -3.03
C CYS A 56 -10.54 -3.42 -3.14
N VAL A 57 -11.09 -4.03 -2.09
CA VAL A 57 -11.33 -5.48 -2.08
C VAL A 57 -12.29 -5.86 -3.20
N GLN A 58 -13.33 -5.08 -3.41
CA GLN A 58 -14.31 -5.33 -4.48
C GLN A 58 -13.65 -5.28 -5.86
N THR A 59 -12.80 -4.28 -6.12
CA THR A 59 -12.11 -4.16 -7.40
C THR A 59 -11.19 -5.35 -7.65
N VAL A 60 -10.46 -5.80 -6.62
CA VAL A 60 -9.59 -6.97 -6.74
C VAL A 60 -10.42 -8.21 -7.09
N ASN A 61 -11.56 -8.39 -6.42
CA ASN A 61 -12.42 -9.55 -6.66
C ASN A 61 -13.05 -9.54 -8.06
N MET A 62 -13.38 -8.36 -8.59
CA MET A 62 -14.08 -8.25 -9.86
C MET A 62 -13.13 -8.14 -11.06
N ALA A 63 -12.06 -7.40 -10.92
CA ALA A 63 -11.17 -7.08 -12.04
C ALA A 63 -9.77 -7.68 -11.91
N GLY A 64 -9.36 -8.10 -10.70
CA GLY A 64 -8.05 -8.68 -10.43
C GLY A 64 -7.01 -7.66 -10.01
N LEU A 65 -5.93 -8.16 -9.40
CA LEU A 65 -4.84 -7.34 -8.89
C LEU A 65 -4.12 -6.57 -9.99
N ASP A 66 -3.87 -7.22 -11.13
CA ASP A 66 -3.12 -6.59 -12.22
C ASP A 66 -3.85 -5.37 -12.77
N ALA A 67 -5.17 -5.48 -12.92
CA ALA A 67 -6.00 -4.37 -13.41
C ALA A 67 -5.96 -3.20 -12.42
N LEU A 68 -6.08 -3.50 -11.12
CA LEU A 68 -6.03 -2.47 -10.09
C LEU A 68 -4.65 -1.79 -10.04
N LEU A 69 -3.58 -2.57 -10.09
CA LEU A 69 -2.22 -2.02 -10.10
C LEU A 69 -1.98 -1.11 -11.31
N GLY A 70 -2.48 -1.51 -12.47
CA GLY A 70 -2.39 -0.67 -13.66
C GLY A 70 -3.10 0.66 -13.47
N GLN A 71 -4.29 0.64 -12.88
CA GLN A 71 -5.05 1.84 -12.61
C GLN A 71 -4.34 2.75 -11.60
N ILE A 72 -3.78 2.17 -10.56
CA ILE A 72 -3.02 2.91 -9.54
C ILE A 72 -1.78 3.54 -10.17
N ALA A 73 -1.05 2.77 -10.99
CA ALA A 73 0.16 3.28 -11.65
C ALA A 73 -0.16 4.46 -12.57
N GLU A 74 -1.29 4.43 -13.26
CA GLU A 74 -1.72 5.55 -14.10
C GLU A 74 -2.14 6.76 -13.29
N THR A 75 -2.71 6.52 -12.11
CA THR A 75 -3.22 7.59 -11.24
C THR A 75 -2.09 8.35 -10.55
N LEU A 76 -1.03 7.64 -10.14
CA LEU A 76 0.06 8.21 -9.34
C LEU A 76 1.20 8.68 -10.23
N GLU A 77 1.56 9.95 -10.10
CA GLU A 77 2.77 10.45 -10.73
C GLU A 77 4.02 9.81 -10.10
N PRO A 78 5.18 9.83 -10.78
CA PRO A 78 6.35 9.07 -10.31
C PRO A 78 6.76 9.31 -8.85
N ARG A 79 6.73 10.56 -8.38
CA ARG A 79 7.09 10.84 -6.98
C ARG A 79 6.12 10.20 -5.99
N LEU A 80 4.84 10.08 -6.36
CA LEU A 80 3.84 9.44 -5.51
C LEU A 80 3.92 7.92 -5.60
N GLN A 81 4.41 7.38 -6.71
CA GLN A 81 4.71 5.94 -6.79
C GLN A 81 5.80 5.55 -5.80
N GLU A 82 6.81 6.41 -5.60
CA GLU A 82 7.83 6.18 -4.57
C GLU A 82 7.19 6.13 -3.19
N THR A 83 6.32 7.09 -2.89
CA THR A 83 5.60 7.12 -1.61
C THR A 83 4.74 5.87 -1.44
N ALA A 84 4.04 5.46 -2.50
CA ALA A 84 3.19 4.26 -2.46
C ALA A 84 4.02 3.01 -2.15
N TYR A 85 5.19 2.88 -2.77
CA TYR A 85 6.05 1.74 -2.51
C TYR A 85 6.57 1.75 -1.05
N ALA A 86 6.92 2.93 -0.54
CA ALA A 86 7.33 3.07 0.85
C ALA A 86 6.20 2.66 1.82
N ILE A 87 4.96 3.03 1.51
CA ILE A 87 3.79 2.61 2.28
C ILE A 87 3.66 1.08 2.26
N ALA A 88 3.77 0.47 1.09
CA ALA A 88 3.66 -0.98 0.94
C ALA A 88 4.73 -1.70 1.75
N VAL A 89 5.97 -1.24 1.68
CA VAL A 89 7.08 -1.83 2.42
C VAL A 89 6.86 -1.67 3.93
N GLU A 90 6.37 -0.52 4.36
CA GLU A 90 6.07 -0.28 5.77
C GLU A 90 5.01 -1.25 6.29
N ILE A 91 3.94 -1.46 5.54
CA ILE A 91 2.88 -2.40 5.90
C ILE A 91 3.43 -3.82 5.98
N ALA A 92 4.24 -4.23 5.00
CA ALA A 92 4.77 -5.59 4.94
C ALA A 92 5.78 -5.89 6.05
N THR A 93 6.54 -4.88 6.51
CA THR A 93 7.61 -5.08 7.48
C THR A 93 7.19 -4.95 8.94
N VAL A 94 5.99 -4.43 9.21
CA VAL A 94 5.53 -4.20 10.59
C VAL A 94 5.54 -5.48 11.42
N ASP A 95 5.25 -6.63 10.81
CA ASP A 95 5.19 -7.91 11.54
C ASP A 95 6.52 -8.68 11.57
N LEU A 96 7.61 -8.13 11.01
CA LEU A 96 8.92 -8.76 10.95
C LEU A 96 8.96 -10.10 10.21
N ARG A 97 7.82 -10.64 9.84
CA ARG A 97 7.68 -11.86 9.05
C ARG A 97 6.96 -11.52 7.77
N VAL A 98 7.74 -11.04 6.81
CA VAL A 98 7.18 -10.83 5.47
C VAL A 98 6.95 -12.23 4.91
N ASN A 99 5.68 -12.61 4.76
CA ASN A 99 5.34 -13.90 4.18
C ASN A 99 5.52 -13.87 2.67
N GLN A 100 5.39 -15.03 2.03
CA GLN A 100 5.61 -15.12 0.58
C GLN A 100 4.62 -14.30 -0.22
N GLU A 101 3.37 -14.22 0.25
CA GLU A 101 2.33 -13.44 -0.42
C GLU A 101 2.64 -11.95 -0.38
N GLU A 102 3.12 -11.47 0.76
CA GLU A 102 3.50 -10.06 0.91
C GLU A 102 4.72 -9.73 0.05
N LEU A 103 5.72 -10.61 0.00
CA LEU A 103 6.87 -10.43 -0.88
C LEU A 103 6.45 -10.36 -2.34
N ARG A 104 5.55 -11.25 -2.75
CA ARG A 104 5.05 -11.24 -4.12
C ARG A 104 4.30 -9.96 -4.42
N MET A 105 3.50 -9.47 -3.48
CA MET A 105 2.79 -8.20 -3.66
C MET A 105 3.76 -7.04 -3.84
N LEU A 106 4.83 -6.99 -3.03
CA LEU A 106 5.85 -5.95 -3.18
C LEU A 106 6.53 -6.02 -4.55
N GLU A 107 6.82 -7.22 -5.04
CA GLU A 107 7.38 -7.40 -6.37
C GLU A 107 6.43 -6.91 -7.46
N MET A 108 5.14 -7.23 -7.35
CA MET A 108 4.14 -6.81 -8.31
C MET A 108 4.01 -5.28 -8.35
N ILE A 109 4.01 -4.63 -7.18
CA ILE A 109 3.94 -3.18 -7.09
C ILE A 109 5.19 -2.57 -7.73
N ARG A 110 6.37 -3.10 -7.39
CA ARG A 110 7.63 -2.60 -7.94
C ARG A 110 7.66 -2.72 -9.47
N ASP A 111 7.16 -3.84 -10.00
CA ASP A 111 7.13 -4.07 -11.44
C ASP A 111 6.13 -3.15 -12.14
N ALA A 112 5.03 -2.82 -11.49
CA ALA A 112 3.99 -1.95 -12.06
C ALA A 112 4.40 -0.47 -12.03
N PHE A 113 5.26 -0.09 -11.10
CA PHE A 113 5.68 1.29 -10.90
C PHE A 113 7.03 1.57 -11.56
N SER A 114 7.24 2.82 -11.96
CA SER A 114 8.49 3.24 -12.61
C SER A 114 9.45 3.84 -11.58
N ILE A 115 9.86 3.03 -10.62
CA ILE A 115 10.79 3.46 -9.57
C ILE A 115 12.15 2.86 -9.85
N ASP A 116 13.21 3.66 -9.78
CA ASP A 116 14.57 3.15 -10.01
C ASP A 116 15.02 2.22 -8.88
N ARG A 117 15.97 1.35 -9.19
CA ARG A 117 16.42 0.32 -8.26
C ARG A 117 17.08 0.89 -7.01
N LEU A 118 17.78 2.00 -7.14
CA LEU A 118 18.44 2.62 -6.00
C LEU A 118 17.41 3.10 -5.00
N THR A 119 16.34 3.73 -5.47
CA THR A 119 15.26 4.21 -4.63
C THR A 119 14.54 3.05 -3.93
N THR A 120 14.19 1.99 -4.67
CA THR A 120 13.52 0.83 -4.05
C THR A 120 14.43 0.16 -3.01
N ALA A 121 15.72 0.02 -3.29
CA ALA A 121 16.67 -0.55 -2.34
C ALA A 121 16.79 0.32 -1.08
N ALA A 122 16.82 1.64 -1.24
CA ALA A 122 16.88 2.56 -0.11
C ALA A 122 15.65 2.46 0.77
N ILE A 123 14.46 2.38 0.17
CA ILE A 123 13.20 2.23 0.89
C ILE A 123 13.22 0.92 1.70
N GLU A 124 13.59 -0.18 1.06
CA GLU A 124 13.63 -1.49 1.71
C GLU A 124 14.65 -1.55 2.84
N THR A 125 15.83 -0.99 2.62
CA THR A 125 16.89 -0.96 3.62
C THR A 125 16.49 -0.12 4.83
N SER A 126 15.90 1.06 4.58
CA SER A 126 15.42 1.93 5.65
C SER A 126 14.38 1.24 6.51
N ALA A 127 13.45 0.54 5.88
CA ALA A 127 12.40 -0.18 6.61
C ALA A 127 12.99 -1.28 7.49
N ARG A 128 13.94 -2.07 6.96
CA ARG A 128 14.60 -3.10 7.75
C ARG A 128 15.30 -2.52 8.98
N ILE A 129 15.98 -1.40 8.80
CA ILE A 129 16.70 -0.73 9.89
C ILE A 129 15.73 -0.24 10.96
N ARG A 130 14.64 0.41 10.55
CA ARG A 130 13.68 1.01 11.48
C ARG A 130 12.90 -0.03 12.28
N HIS A 131 12.68 -1.20 11.71
CA HIS A 131 11.89 -2.26 12.36
C HIS A 131 12.76 -3.35 12.99
N ARG A 132 14.06 -3.13 13.07
CA ARG A 132 14.98 -4.08 13.71
C ARG A 132 14.73 -4.11 15.22
N ARG A 133 14.80 -5.29 15.80
CA ARG A 133 14.71 -5.47 17.24
C ARG A 133 16.07 -5.84 17.81
N LEU A 134 16.23 -5.62 19.12
CA LEU A 134 17.46 -5.97 19.83
C LEU A 134 17.60 -7.47 20.03
#